data_bb7cab6ad8020ab5022485422b0465f4
#
_entry.id   bb7cab6ad8020ab5022485422b0465f4
#
_cell.length_a   1.000
_cell.length_b   1.000
_cell.length_c   1.000
_cell.angle_alpha   90.00
_cell.angle_beta   90.00
_cell.angle_gamma   90.00
#
_symmetry.space_group_name_H-M   'P 1'
#
loop_
_entity.id
_entity.type
_entity.pdbx_description
1 polymer ?
#
loop_
_entity_poly.entity_id
_entity_poly.type
_entity_poly.pdbx_seq_one_letter_code
_entity_poly.pdbx_strand_id
1 'polypeptide(L)'
;YLVLDEADRMLDMGFEPQIRKIIGQIRPDRQTCMWSATWPKEVRALAQDFQHDWIQVNVGSMDLSANHRITQIVEVVSEFEKRDKMIKHLEKIMEDKDNKCLIFTGTKRVADEITRFLRQDGWPALSIHGDKQQQERDWVLNEFKQGKSPIMVATDVASRGIGMIEHPPLQHSQHLPFPYPPLHCQFSPPPLLALA
;
A
#
# COMPACT_ATOMS: atom_id res chain seq x y z
N TYR A 1 7.77 -18.96 16.88
CA TYR A 1 6.65 -18.22 16.31
C TYR A 1 6.86 -18.03 14.82
N LEU A 2 5.80 -18.20 14.04
CA LEU A 2 5.74 -17.86 12.61
C LEU A 2 4.64 -16.82 12.42
N VAL A 3 4.96 -15.74 11.70
CA VAL A 3 4.00 -14.71 11.33
C VAL A 3 3.94 -14.62 9.80
N LEU A 4 2.75 -14.78 9.24
CA LEU A 4 2.46 -14.56 7.84
C LEU A 4 1.58 -13.31 7.74
N ASP A 5 2.17 -12.21 7.32
CA ASP A 5 1.46 -10.96 7.11
C ASP A 5 1.14 -10.76 5.62
N GLU A 6 -0.01 -10.16 5.32
CA GLU A 6 -0.50 -10.00 3.95
C GLU A 6 -0.55 -11.32 3.15
N ALA A 7 -1.12 -12.38 3.74
CA ALA A 7 -1.11 -13.73 3.17
C ALA A 7 -1.78 -13.83 1.79
N ASP A 8 -2.86 -13.09 1.55
CA ASP A 8 -3.51 -12.95 0.24
C ASP A 8 -2.51 -12.47 -0.82
N ARG A 9 -1.72 -11.48 -0.47
CA ARG A 9 -0.76 -10.92 -1.41
C ARG A 9 0.43 -11.82 -1.68
N MET A 10 0.87 -12.58 -0.69
CA MET A 10 1.91 -13.58 -0.91
C MET A 10 1.48 -14.65 -1.92
N LEU A 11 0.20 -15.02 -1.91
CA LEU A 11 -0.38 -15.93 -2.89
C LEU A 11 -0.50 -15.29 -4.29
N ASP A 12 -1.02 -14.06 -4.37
CA ASP A 12 -1.14 -13.31 -5.63
C ASP A 12 0.20 -13.17 -6.36
N MET A 13 1.29 -13.04 -5.60
CA MET A 13 2.64 -12.96 -6.12
C MET A 13 3.28 -14.33 -6.42
N GLY A 14 2.56 -15.42 -6.20
CA GLY A 14 3.05 -16.77 -6.45
C GLY A 14 4.12 -17.28 -5.48
N PHE A 15 4.19 -16.70 -4.26
CA PHE A 15 5.20 -17.10 -3.26
C PHE A 15 4.84 -18.37 -2.47
N GLU A 16 3.73 -19.01 -2.75
CA GLU A 16 3.32 -20.22 -2.04
C GLU A 16 4.42 -21.31 -2.00
N PRO A 17 5.12 -21.63 -3.10
CA PRO A 17 6.18 -22.66 -3.06
C PRO A 17 7.34 -22.27 -2.13
N GLN A 18 7.70 -20.99 -2.08
CA GLN A 18 8.78 -20.50 -1.20
C GLN A 18 8.35 -20.54 0.26
N ILE A 19 7.11 -20.13 0.55
CA ILE A 19 6.53 -20.17 1.90
C ILE A 19 6.50 -21.63 2.39
N ARG A 20 6.04 -22.56 1.58
CA ARG A 20 6.03 -24.01 1.94
C ARG A 20 7.43 -24.53 2.24
N LYS A 21 8.44 -24.15 1.47
CA LYS A 21 9.84 -24.52 1.73
C LYS A 21 10.37 -23.97 3.05
N ILE A 22 10.06 -22.70 3.36
CA ILE A 22 10.47 -22.05 4.62
C ILE A 22 9.79 -22.75 5.80
N ILE A 23 8.48 -22.94 5.72
CA ILE A 23 7.70 -23.54 6.81
C ILE A 23 8.13 -25.00 7.07
N GLY A 24 8.48 -25.75 6.02
CA GLY A 24 9.00 -27.10 6.17
C GLY A 24 10.32 -27.23 6.94
N GLN A 25 11.04 -26.13 7.14
CA GLN A 25 12.27 -26.06 7.93
C GLN A 25 12.04 -25.56 9.37
N ILE A 26 10.84 -25.12 9.68
CA ILE A 26 10.49 -24.63 11.01
C ILE A 26 9.87 -25.76 11.81
N ARG A 27 10.16 -25.82 13.11
CA ARG A 27 9.63 -26.83 14.03
C ARG A 27 8.09 -26.91 13.93
N PRO A 28 7.51 -28.12 13.97
CA PRO A 28 6.06 -28.30 13.79
C PRO A 28 5.24 -27.78 14.97
N ASP A 29 5.79 -27.76 16.18
CA ASP A 29 5.15 -27.29 17.42
C ASP A 29 5.20 -25.75 17.60
N ARG A 30 5.35 -25.03 16.50
CA ARG A 30 5.34 -23.55 16.48
C ARG A 30 3.94 -23.00 16.69
N GLN A 31 3.85 -21.79 17.21
CA GLN A 31 2.65 -20.97 17.07
C GLN A 31 2.72 -20.23 15.74
N THR A 32 1.65 -20.31 14.94
CA THR A 32 1.54 -19.61 13.65
C THR A 32 0.43 -18.56 13.74
N CYS A 33 0.75 -17.33 13.40
CA CYS A 33 -0.19 -16.24 13.25
C CYS A 33 -0.25 -15.81 11.79
N MET A 34 -1.44 -15.56 11.26
CA MET A 34 -1.64 -15.16 9.87
C MET A 34 -2.58 -13.98 9.80
N TRP A 35 -2.20 -12.95 9.05
CA TRP A 35 -3.01 -11.78 8.74
C TRP A 35 -3.26 -11.67 7.24
N SER A 36 -4.47 -11.27 6.88
CA SER A 36 -4.84 -11.08 5.49
C SER A 36 -5.96 -10.04 5.39
N ALA A 37 -5.89 -9.17 4.39
CA ALA A 37 -6.92 -8.17 4.13
C ALA A 37 -8.14 -8.80 3.47
N THR A 38 -7.96 -9.86 2.69
CA THR A 38 -9.02 -10.61 2.01
C THR A 38 -8.96 -12.09 2.41
N TRP A 39 -10.08 -12.81 2.29
CA TRP A 39 -10.20 -14.19 2.73
C TRP A 39 -10.76 -15.11 1.63
N PRO A 40 -10.17 -15.13 0.41
CA PRO A 40 -10.56 -16.02 -0.67
C PRO A 40 -10.26 -17.49 -0.33
N LYS A 41 -10.73 -18.40 -1.16
CA LYS A 41 -10.57 -19.85 -0.94
C LYS A 41 -9.11 -20.27 -0.82
N GLU A 42 -8.24 -19.66 -1.59
CA GLU A 42 -6.80 -19.93 -1.64
C GLU A 42 -6.10 -19.56 -0.33
N VAL A 43 -6.42 -18.40 0.24
CA VAL A 43 -5.90 -17.96 1.55
C VAL A 43 -6.41 -18.88 2.66
N ARG A 44 -7.67 -19.29 2.58
CA ARG A 44 -8.27 -20.23 3.53
C ARG A 44 -7.59 -21.59 3.49
N ALA A 45 -7.28 -22.12 2.29
CA ALA A 45 -6.55 -23.36 2.14
C ALA A 45 -5.13 -23.25 2.73
N LEU A 46 -4.45 -22.14 2.50
CA LEU A 46 -3.14 -21.87 3.08
C LEU A 46 -3.19 -21.85 4.62
N ALA A 47 -4.22 -21.23 5.20
CA ALA A 47 -4.42 -21.20 6.64
C ALA A 47 -4.61 -22.61 7.22
N GLN A 48 -5.42 -23.44 6.56
CA GLN A 48 -5.64 -24.84 6.97
C GLN A 48 -4.37 -25.68 6.94
N ASP A 49 -3.49 -25.45 5.96
CA ASP A 49 -2.25 -26.19 5.82
C ASP A 49 -1.20 -25.81 6.88
N PHE A 50 -1.18 -24.58 7.32
CA PHE A 50 -0.08 -24.05 8.16
C PHE A 50 -0.46 -23.77 9.61
N GLN A 51 -1.75 -23.81 9.95
CA GLN A 51 -2.24 -23.58 11.30
C GLN A 51 -3.05 -24.80 11.78
N HIS A 52 -2.86 -25.14 13.05
CA HIS A 52 -3.62 -26.19 13.75
C HIS A 52 -4.42 -25.53 14.86
N ASP A 53 -5.66 -25.98 15.04
CA ASP A 53 -6.59 -25.47 16.08
C ASP A 53 -6.66 -23.94 16.15
N TRP A 54 -6.69 -23.30 14.97
CA TRP A 54 -6.64 -21.87 14.86
C TRP A 54 -7.99 -21.20 15.15
N ILE A 55 -7.93 -19.98 15.66
CA ILE A 55 -9.08 -19.11 15.91
C ILE A 55 -9.06 -18.01 14.84
N GLN A 56 -10.17 -17.84 14.13
CA GLN A 56 -10.34 -16.74 13.19
C GLN A 56 -10.95 -15.54 13.91
N VAL A 57 -10.26 -14.41 13.83
CA VAL A 57 -10.75 -13.12 14.34
C VAL A 57 -10.97 -12.19 13.15
N ASN A 58 -12.23 -11.79 12.91
CA ASN A 58 -12.57 -10.87 11.84
C ASN A 58 -12.74 -9.46 12.41
N VAL A 59 -12.09 -8.50 11.76
CA VAL A 59 -12.26 -7.08 12.06
C VAL A 59 -12.91 -6.43 10.85
N GLY A 60 -14.14 -5.96 10.99
CA GLY A 60 -14.93 -5.42 9.88
C GLY A 60 -15.78 -6.49 9.18
N SER A 61 -16.18 -6.23 7.93
CA SER A 61 -16.97 -7.15 7.12
C SER A 61 -16.07 -8.15 6.38
N MET A 62 -16.57 -9.38 6.21
CA MET A 62 -15.95 -10.38 5.33
C MET A 62 -16.16 -10.06 3.84
N ASP A 63 -17.15 -9.25 3.53
CA ASP A 63 -17.45 -8.83 2.16
C ASP A 63 -16.60 -7.62 1.78
N LEU A 64 -16.16 -7.60 0.50
CA LEU A 64 -15.49 -6.43 -0.06
C LEU A 64 -16.49 -5.26 -0.05
N SER A 65 -16.29 -4.33 0.84
CA SER A 65 -17.09 -3.10 0.89
C SER A 65 -16.27 -1.92 0.40
N ALA A 66 -16.87 -1.14 -0.51
CA ALA A 66 -16.25 0.11 -0.93
C ALA A 66 -16.16 1.08 0.26
N ASN A 67 -15.02 1.75 0.39
CA ASN A 67 -14.89 2.82 1.37
C ASN A 67 -15.67 4.05 0.89
N HIS A 68 -16.80 4.34 1.53
CA HIS A 68 -17.67 5.47 1.14
C HIS A 68 -17.03 6.87 1.28
N ARG A 69 -15.85 6.97 1.90
CA ARG A 69 -15.05 8.21 1.95
C ARG A 69 -14.21 8.41 0.71
N ILE A 70 -14.10 7.40 -0.17
CA ILE A 70 -13.31 7.46 -1.39
C ILE A 70 -14.26 7.65 -2.57
N THR A 71 -14.05 8.71 -3.34
CA THR A 71 -14.73 8.91 -4.62
C THR A 71 -13.99 8.10 -5.67
N GLN A 72 -14.66 7.12 -6.26
CA GLN A 72 -14.09 6.29 -7.34
C GLN A 72 -14.61 6.78 -8.68
N ILE A 73 -13.68 7.09 -9.60
CA ILE A 73 -13.99 7.50 -10.96
C ILE A 73 -13.40 6.45 -11.89
N VAL A 74 -14.24 5.78 -12.68
CA VAL A 74 -13.81 4.77 -13.64
C VAL A 74 -14.06 5.30 -15.05
N GLU A 75 -13.01 5.37 -15.85
CA GLU A 75 -13.10 5.78 -17.26
C GLU A 75 -12.57 4.65 -18.15
N VAL A 76 -13.37 4.27 -19.15
CA VAL A 76 -12.95 3.34 -20.21
C VAL A 76 -12.32 4.15 -21.33
N VAL A 77 -11.03 3.98 -21.54
CA VAL A 77 -10.25 4.76 -22.50
C VAL A 77 -9.34 3.86 -23.34
N SER A 78 -9.00 4.30 -24.54
CA SER A 78 -7.97 3.64 -25.35
C SER A 78 -6.56 3.93 -24.77
N GLU A 79 -5.57 3.09 -25.14
CA GLU A 79 -4.17 3.30 -24.71
C GLU A 79 -3.63 4.68 -25.14
N PHE A 80 -4.05 5.19 -26.29
CA PHE A 80 -3.62 6.49 -26.81
C PHE A 80 -4.16 7.67 -26.00
N GLU A 81 -5.36 7.53 -25.44
CA GLU A 81 -6.02 8.57 -24.66
C GLU A 81 -5.59 8.63 -23.20
N LYS A 82 -4.98 7.55 -22.69
CA LYS A 82 -4.58 7.47 -21.26
C LYS A 82 -3.73 8.63 -20.80
N ARG A 83 -2.73 9.03 -21.61
CA ARG A 83 -1.82 10.14 -21.23
C ARG A 83 -2.56 11.47 -21.14
N ASP A 84 -3.38 11.79 -22.14
CA ASP A 84 -4.12 13.05 -22.17
C ASP A 84 -5.15 13.12 -21.03
N LYS A 85 -5.80 12.00 -20.75
CA LYS A 85 -6.72 11.89 -19.61
C LYS A 85 -6.00 12.05 -18.28
N MET A 86 -4.84 11.39 -18.11
CA MET A 86 -4.00 11.53 -16.92
C MET A 86 -3.60 12.99 -16.69
N ILE A 87 -3.15 13.70 -17.72
CA ILE A 87 -2.79 15.12 -17.59
C ILE A 87 -3.98 15.96 -17.17
N LYS A 88 -5.16 15.78 -17.79
CA LYS A 88 -6.38 16.50 -17.40
C LYS A 88 -6.77 16.28 -15.94
N HIS A 89 -6.61 15.05 -15.45
CA HIS A 89 -6.83 14.75 -14.04
C HIS A 89 -5.78 15.39 -13.14
N LEU A 90 -4.51 15.36 -13.55
CA LEU A 90 -3.42 16.01 -12.80
C LEU A 90 -3.62 17.52 -12.71
N GLU A 91 -3.96 18.19 -13.80
CA GLU A 91 -4.27 19.62 -13.80
C GLU A 91 -5.33 19.96 -12.76
N LYS A 92 -6.45 19.23 -12.78
CA LYS A 92 -7.54 19.43 -11.83
C LYS A 92 -7.15 19.12 -10.36
N ILE A 93 -6.37 18.05 -10.14
CA ILE A 93 -5.95 17.67 -8.79
C ILE A 93 -4.97 18.69 -8.22
N MET A 94 -4.05 19.16 -9.05
CA MET A 94 -2.95 20.03 -8.65
C MET A 94 -3.33 21.52 -8.66
N GLU A 95 -4.60 21.88 -8.92
CA GLU A 95 -5.14 23.23 -8.65
C GLU A 95 -4.95 23.60 -7.18
N ASP A 96 -5.11 22.63 -6.29
CA ASP A 96 -4.79 22.76 -4.87
C ASP A 96 -3.36 22.27 -4.62
N LYS A 97 -2.50 23.16 -4.14
CA LYS A 97 -1.07 22.89 -3.90
C LYS A 97 -0.81 21.90 -2.76
N ASP A 98 -1.78 21.69 -1.89
CA ASP A 98 -1.66 20.74 -0.78
C ASP A 98 -2.01 19.31 -1.19
N ASN A 99 -2.56 19.12 -2.38
CA ASN A 99 -2.90 17.82 -2.91
C ASN A 99 -1.67 17.02 -3.31
N LYS A 100 -1.77 15.70 -3.12
CA LYS A 100 -0.77 14.72 -3.54
C LYS A 100 -1.40 13.70 -4.46
N CYS A 101 -0.69 13.33 -5.51
CA CYS A 101 -1.14 12.34 -6.48
C CYS A 101 -0.25 11.12 -6.50
N LEU A 102 -0.85 9.93 -6.40
CA LEU A 102 -0.17 8.65 -6.53
C LEU A 102 -0.69 7.96 -7.79
N ILE A 103 0.23 7.67 -8.72
CA ILE A 103 -0.08 7.01 -10.00
C ILE A 103 0.46 5.58 -9.95
N PHE A 104 -0.41 4.60 -10.10
CA PHE A 104 -0.01 3.20 -10.17
C PHE A 104 0.19 2.76 -11.61
N THR A 105 1.21 1.93 -11.84
CA THR A 105 1.55 1.38 -13.15
C THR A 105 1.83 -0.11 -13.07
N GLY A 106 1.48 -0.85 -14.12
CA GLY A 106 1.67 -2.30 -14.15
C GLY A 106 3.13 -2.76 -14.19
N THR A 107 4.05 -1.93 -14.68
CA THR A 107 5.47 -2.29 -14.81
C THR A 107 6.42 -1.16 -14.41
N LYS A 108 7.63 -1.53 -13.96
CA LYS A 108 8.71 -0.60 -13.61
C LYS A 108 9.09 0.32 -14.78
N ARG A 109 9.13 -0.24 -15.99
CA ARG A 109 9.44 0.48 -17.22
C ARG A 109 8.41 1.58 -17.50
N VAL A 110 7.14 1.27 -17.40
CA VAL A 110 6.04 2.24 -17.56
C VAL A 110 6.10 3.31 -16.48
N ALA A 111 6.45 2.96 -15.23
CA ALA A 111 6.65 3.94 -14.17
C ALA A 111 7.71 4.98 -14.52
N ASP A 112 8.86 4.53 -15.02
CA ASP A 112 9.95 5.44 -15.41
C ASP A 112 9.59 6.25 -16.67
N GLU A 113 8.90 5.66 -17.64
CA GLU A 113 8.44 6.36 -18.87
C GLU A 113 7.45 7.49 -18.51
N ILE A 114 6.44 7.21 -17.70
CA ILE A 114 5.47 8.21 -17.24
C ILE A 114 6.15 9.30 -16.43
N THR A 115 7.04 8.94 -15.53
CA THR A 115 7.79 9.92 -14.73
C THR A 115 8.63 10.85 -15.60
N ARG A 116 9.31 10.29 -16.60
CA ARG A 116 10.11 11.09 -17.55
C ARG A 116 9.22 12.03 -18.34
N PHE A 117 8.10 11.54 -18.86
CA PHE A 117 7.13 12.33 -19.60
C PHE A 117 6.60 13.49 -18.75
N LEU A 118 6.14 13.20 -17.52
CA LEU A 118 5.65 14.23 -16.60
C LEU A 118 6.69 15.30 -16.29
N ARG A 119 7.95 14.88 -16.06
CA ARG A 119 9.05 15.83 -15.78
C ARG A 119 9.42 16.69 -16.99
N GLN A 120 9.34 16.16 -18.20
CA GLN A 120 9.54 16.94 -19.44
C GLN A 120 8.46 18.00 -19.62
N ASP A 121 7.25 17.70 -19.13
CA ASP A 121 6.10 18.60 -19.17
C ASP A 121 6.04 19.56 -17.96
N GLY A 122 7.08 19.55 -17.11
CA GLY A 122 7.24 20.45 -15.97
C GLY A 122 6.62 19.97 -14.65
N TRP A 123 6.03 18.77 -14.63
CA TRP A 123 5.45 18.22 -13.40
C TRP A 123 6.51 17.71 -12.42
N PRO A 124 6.39 18.02 -11.11
CA PRO A 124 7.30 17.53 -10.09
C PRO A 124 6.99 16.08 -9.72
N ALA A 125 7.34 15.14 -10.62
CA ALA A 125 7.06 13.73 -10.48
C ALA A 125 8.31 12.91 -10.16
N LEU A 126 8.17 11.90 -9.29
CA LEU A 126 9.20 10.92 -8.96
C LEU A 126 8.66 9.50 -9.11
N SER A 127 9.51 8.54 -9.50
CA SER A 127 9.14 7.13 -9.57
C SER A 127 9.69 6.31 -8.42
N ILE A 128 8.91 5.31 -7.99
CA ILE A 128 9.31 4.34 -6.99
C ILE A 128 8.95 2.92 -7.43
N HIS A 129 9.94 2.03 -7.48
CA HIS A 129 9.78 0.61 -7.83
C HIS A 129 10.95 -0.23 -7.36
N GLY A 130 10.84 -1.56 -7.47
CA GLY A 130 11.81 -2.50 -6.90
C GLY A 130 13.23 -2.45 -7.47
N ASP A 131 13.45 -1.84 -8.66
CA ASP A 131 14.81 -1.70 -9.23
C ASP A 131 15.56 -0.48 -8.70
N LYS A 132 14.87 0.42 -8.00
CA LYS A 132 15.49 1.54 -7.31
C LYS A 132 16.24 1.07 -6.07
N GLN A 133 17.40 1.66 -5.78
CA GLN A 133 18.13 1.40 -4.55
C GLN A 133 17.32 1.83 -3.32
N GLN A 134 17.56 1.22 -2.17
CA GLN A 134 16.79 1.54 -0.95
C GLN A 134 16.89 3.02 -0.59
N GLN A 135 18.08 3.60 -0.65
CA GLN A 135 18.30 5.02 -0.37
C GLN A 135 17.49 5.93 -1.30
N GLU A 136 17.39 5.58 -2.59
CA GLU A 136 16.58 6.33 -3.56
C GLU A 136 15.08 6.21 -3.23
N ARG A 137 14.60 5.03 -2.86
CA ARG A 137 13.21 4.82 -2.45
C ARG A 137 12.86 5.64 -1.20
N ASP A 138 13.74 5.63 -0.21
CA ASP A 138 13.54 6.38 1.04
C ASP A 138 13.51 7.89 0.77
N TRP A 139 14.39 8.36 -0.10
CA TRP A 139 14.41 9.75 -0.54
C TRP A 139 13.13 10.14 -1.28
N VAL A 140 12.68 9.36 -2.27
CA VAL A 140 11.43 9.59 -3.01
C VAL A 140 10.23 9.68 -2.08
N LEU A 141 10.12 8.73 -1.14
CA LEU A 141 9.05 8.71 -0.15
C LEU A 141 9.07 9.97 0.73
N ASN A 142 10.25 10.41 1.14
CA ASN A 142 10.39 11.62 1.96
C ASN A 142 10.00 12.88 1.19
N GLU A 143 10.44 13.04 -0.06
CA GLU A 143 10.06 14.15 -0.94
C GLU A 143 8.54 14.20 -1.17
N PHE A 144 7.92 13.04 -1.38
CA PHE A 144 6.46 12.92 -1.52
C PHE A 144 5.72 13.24 -0.22
N LYS A 145 6.19 12.71 0.94
CA LYS A 145 5.61 13.02 2.25
C LYS A 145 5.66 14.51 2.58
N GLN A 146 6.77 15.16 2.27
CA GLN A 146 6.96 16.60 2.50
C GLN A 146 6.23 17.51 1.48
N GLY A 147 5.64 16.95 0.43
CA GLY A 147 4.97 17.71 -0.61
C GLY A 147 5.91 18.43 -1.58
N LYS A 148 7.22 18.22 -1.49
CA LYS A 148 8.20 18.80 -2.43
C LYS A 148 8.07 18.21 -3.84
N SER A 149 7.74 16.92 -3.92
CA SER A 149 7.36 16.23 -5.15
C SER A 149 6.00 15.58 -4.94
N PRO A 150 4.91 16.31 -5.16
CA PRO A 150 3.57 15.86 -4.82
C PRO A 150 3.01 14.78 -5.76
N ILE A 151 3.73 14.45 -6.83
CA ILE A 151 3.34 13.39 -7.77
C ILE A 151 4.31 12.22 -7.64
N MET A 152 3.81 11.05 -7.29
CA MET A 152 4.61 9.83 -7.20
C MET A 152 4.05 8.75 -8.12
N VAL A 153 4.90 8.18 -8.97
CA VAL A 153 4.56 7.08 -9.87
C VAL A 153 5.13 5.79 -9.30
N ALA A 154 4.28 4.82 -9.02
CA ALA A 154 4.65 3.60 -8.32
C ALA A 154 4.17 2.34 -9.06
N THR A 155 4.90 1.25 -8.89
CA THR A 155 4.34 -0.07 -9.18
C THR A 155 3.59 -0.58 -7.95
N ASP A 156 2.67 -1.51 -8.14
CA ASP A 156 1.87 -2.13 -7.09
C ASP A 156 2.72 -2.62 -5.89
N VAL A 157 3.89 -3.19 -6.16
CA VAL A 157 4.80 -3.69 -5.13
C VAL A 157 5.38 -2.56 -4.27
N ALA A 158 5.66 -1.41 -4.87
CA ALA A 158 6.27 -0.28 -4.19
C ALA A 158 5.25 0.60 -3.45
N SER A 159 3.95 0.40 -3.69
CA SER A 159 2.86 1.19 -3.06
C SER A 159 2.62 0.87 -1.60
N ARG A 160 3.20 -0.23 -1.10
CA ARG A 160 2.99 -0.70 0.27
C ARG A 160 3.77 0.14 1.26
N GLY A 161 3.16 0.37 2.41
CA GLY A 161 3.76 1.15 3.48
C GLY A 161 3.83 2.66 3.22
N ILE A 162 3.32 3.16 2.09
CA ILE A 162 3.31 4.59 1.76
C ILE A 162 2.48 5.40 2.78
N GLY A 163 1.43 4.79 3.31
CA GLY A 163 0.54 5.42 4.30
C GLY A 163 0.98 5.28 5.76
N MET A 164 2.11 4.65 6.04
CA MET A 164 2.61 4.59 7.42
C MET A 164 3.03 5.99 7.87
N ILE A 165 2.19 6.60 8.67
CA ILE A 165 2.54 7.80 9.45
C ILE A 165 3.61 7.33 10.43
N GLU A 166 4.83 7.83 10.29
CA GLU A 166 5.80 7.71 11.36
C GLU A 166 5.21 8.45 12.57
N HIS A 167 4.68 7.71 13.53
CA HIS A 167 4.49 8.27 14.84
C HIS A 167 5.87 8.71 15.32
N PRO A 168 6.03 9.96 15.80
CA PRO A 168 7.28 10.34 16.44
C PRO A 168 7.59 9.28 17.50
N PRO A 169 8.85 8.88 17.68
CA PRO A 169 9.20 7.89 18.68
C PRO A 169 8.59 8.32 19.99
N LEU A 170 7.79 7.44 20.60
CA LEU A 170 7.25 7.66 21.93
C LEU A 170 8.43 7.96 22.84
N GLN A 171 8.58 9.23 23.21
CA GLN A 171 9.49 9.59 24.31
C GLN A 171 9.03 8.77 25.51
N HIS A 172 9.92 7.98 26.04
CA HIS A 172 9.72 7.23 27.27
C HIS A 172 9.30 8.20 28.37
N SER A 173 8.00 8.38 28.55
CA SER A 173 7.46 8.94 29.78
C SER A 173 7.18 7.77 30.72
N GLN A 174 7.98 7.72 31.76
CA GLN A 174 7.83 6.82 32.89
C GLN A 174 6.44 7.01 33.53
N HIS A 175 5.76 5.89 33.80
CA HIS A 175 4.65 5.73 34.72
C HIS A 175 3.37 6.58 34.55
N LEU A 176 2.36 5.97 33.92
CA LEU A 176 0.97 6.29 34.23
C LEU A 176 0.13 5.01 34.29
N PRO A 177 -0.75 4.86 35.33
CA PRO A 177 -1.64 3.71 35.46
C PRO A 177 -2.81 3.82 34.48
N PHE A 178 -3.22 2.68 33.89
CA PHE A 178 -4.44 2.55 33.13
C PHE A 178 -5.69 2.97 33.95
N PRO A 179 -6.67 3.66 33.38
CA PRO A 179 -7.54 3.21 32.31
C PRO A 179 -7.72 4.25 31.18
N TYR A 180 -7.74 3.79 29.93
CA TYR A 180 -7.97 4.64 28.77
C TYR A 180 -9.47 4.91 28.52
N PRO A 181 -9.87 6.17 28.26
CA PRO A 181 -11.13 6.45 27.59
C PRO A 181 -10.99 6.15 26.08
N PRO A 182 -12.10 5.89 25.36
CA PRO A 182 -12.04 5.56 23.94
C PRO A 182 -11.47 6.74 23.13
N LEU A 183 -10.40 6.49 22.41
CA LEU A 183 -9.80 7.44 21.48
C LEU A 183 -10.75 7.66 20.29
N HIS A 184 -11.44 8.77 20.28
CA HIS A 184 -11.98 9.35 19.08
C HIS A 184 -10.83 9.92 18.23
N CYS A 185 -10.25 9.10 17.36
CA CYS A 185 -9.36 9.59 16.32
C CYS A 185 -10.20 10.22 15.21
N GLN A 186 -10.40 11.54 15.30
CA GLN A 186 -10.76 12.35 14.14
C GLN A 186 -9.46 12.68 13.39
N PHE A 187 -9.05 11.81 12.49
CA PHE A 187 -8.08 12.14 11.45
C PHE A 187 -8.82 12.14 10.12
N SER A 188 -8.99 13.31 9.55
CA SER A 188 -9.28 13.48 8.14
C SER A 188 -7.92 13.55 7.44
N PRO A 189 -7.45 12.48 6.79
CA PRO A 189 -6.30 12.60 5.90
C PRO A 189 -6.74 13.43 4.69
N PRO A 190 -5.85 14.25 4.09
CA PRO A 190 -6.13 14.89 2.82
C PRO A 190 -6.47 13.83 1.77
N PRO A 191 -7.32 14.13 0.79
CA PRO A 191 -7.76 13.16 -0.20
C PRO A 191 -6.56 12.63 -0.99
N LEU A 192 -6.29 11.34 -0.85
CA LEU A 192 -5.34 10.61 -1.68
C LEU A 192 -6.11 10.13 -2.92
N LEU A 193 -5.83 10.72 -4.08
CA LEU A 193 -6.36 10.25 -5.35
C LEU A 193 -5.39 9.24 -5.96
N ALA A 194 -5.84 8.02 -6.15
CA ALA A 194 -5.12 6.99 -6.87
C ALA A 194 -5.70 6.89 -8.30
N LEU A 195 -4.85 7.08 -9.30
CA LEU A 195 -5.14 6.78 -10.69
C LEU A 195 -4.57 5.41 -11.02
N ALA A 196 -5.41 4.46 -11.36
CA ALA A 196 -5.03 3.10 -11.75
C ALA A 196 -5.02 2.92 -13.27
#